data_338321fce3f10171d055e3dca913947b
#
_entry.id   338321fce3f10171d055e3dca913947b
#
_cell.length_a   1.000
_cell.length_b   1.000
_cell.length_c   1.000
_cell.angle_alpha   90.00
_cell.angle_beta   90.00
_cell.angle_gamma   90.00
#
_symmetry.space_group_name_H-M   'P 1'
#
loop_
_entity.id
_entity.type
_entity.pdbx_description
1 polymer ?
#
loop_
_entity_poly.entity_id
_entity_poly.type
_entity_poly.pdbx_seq_one_letter_code
_entity_poly.pdbx_strand_id
1 'polypeptide(L)'
;HKEYRRQRQMCIRDSTNNDYGKGLADVYVAAVKAHGISVTTVTAHEEGKGDYGAEVATLASAGGDALAVLGYLDQAGGSIIEGSLDSGSFDTFVLSDGMIGDSLTDRFGKDLNKSFGSLPGSTGKGAGKFAEVAKAGGIDSSGPYTGESYDAAALITLAMQAGGKGDRATIQANVMDVANAPGKKIYPGAVS
;
A
#
# COMPACT_ATOMS: atom_id res chain seq x y z
N HIS A 1 -11.10 37.00 16.33
CA HIS A 1 -10.26 36.31 15.38
C HIS A 1 -11.03 35.12 14.78
N LYS A 2 -11.63 35.31 13.59
CA LYS A 2 -12.12 34.21 12.78
C LYS A 2 -10.89 33.55 12.13
N GLU A 3 -10.37 32.49 12.71
CA GLU A 3 -9.48 31.57 11.99
C GLU A 3 -10.28 30.98 10.83
N TYR A 4 -9.99 31.45 9.62
CA TYR A 4 -10.32 30.75 8.42
C TYR A 4 -9.53 29.43 8.47
N ARG A 5 -10.14 28.35 8.96
CA ARG A 5 -9.71 27.00 8.64
C ARG A 5 -9.83 26.88 7.11
N ARG A 6 -8.73 27.06 6.42
CA ARG A 6 -8.63 26.70 5.01
C ARG A 6 -9.04 25.24 4.93
N GLN A 7 -10.18 24.98 4.34
CA GLN A 7 -10.63 23.61 4.10
C GLN A 7 -9.56 23.01 3.19
N ARG A 8 -8.82 22.03 3.68
CA ARG A 8 -7.78 21.35 2.88
C ARG A 8 -8.49 20.69 1.72
N GLN A 9 -8.13 21.11 0.53
CA GLN A 9 -8.61 20.50 -0.71
C GLN A 9 -7.59 19.46 -1.10
N MET A 10 -7.98 18.21 -1.09
CA MET A 10 -7.17 17.15 -1.64
C MET A 10 -7.62 16.92 -3.07
N CYS A 11 -6.74 17.19 -4.02
CA CYS A 11 -6.91 16.67 -5.34
C CYS A 11 -6.75 15.15 -5.23
N ILE A 12 -7.68 14.43 -5.67
CA ILE A 12 -7.64 12.99 -5.59
C ILE A 12 -7.81 12.51 -6.98
N ARG A 13 -7.02 11.79 -7.26
CA ARG A 13 -6.67 10.41 -7.18
C ARG A 13 -6.42 9.97 -8.58
N ASP A 14 -5.25 9.62 -8.79
CA ASP A 14 -4.99 8.73 -9.87
C ASP A 14 -4.96 7.31 -9.32
N SER A 15 -5.74 6.41 -9.87
CA SER A 15 -5.75 5.01 -9.48
C SER A 15 -5.68 4.12 -10.69
N THR A 16 -4.94 3.02 -10.57
CA THR A 16 -4.97 2.00 -11.60
C THR A 16 -6.39 1.48 -11.84
N ASN A 17 -6.77 1.31 -13.11
CA ASN A 17 -8.10 0.87 -13.51
C ASN A 17 -8.29 -0.64 -13.36
N ASN A 18 -8.06 -1.15 -12.15
CA ASN A 18 -8.29 -2.53 -11.76
C ASN A 18 -9.03 -2.61 -10.43
N ASP A 19 -9.36 -3.81 -9.96
CA ASP A 19 -10.12 -4.00 -8.72
C ASP A 19 -9.39 -3.48 -7.49
N TYR A 20 -8.04 -3.58 -7.44
CA TYR A 20 -7.22 -3.00 -6.37
C TYR A 20 -7.36 -1.48 -6.34
N GLY A 21 -7.06 -0.80 -7.44
CA GLY A 21 -7.11 0.66 -7.50
C GLY A 21 -8.50 1.23 -7.24
N LYS A 22 -9.53 0.64 -7.83
CA LYS A 22 -10.93 1.06 -7.62
C LYS A 22 -11.38 0.87 -6.18
N GLY A 23 -11.15 -0.33 -5.62
CA GLY A 23 -11.57 -0.64 -4.26
C GLY A 23 -10.88 0.24 -3.22
N LEU A 24 -9.56 0.42 -3.34
CA LEU A 24 -8.79 1.28 -2.45
C LEU A 24 -9.25 2.73 -2.52
N ALA A 25 -9.53 3.16 -3.70
CA ALA A 25 -10.02 4.47 -4.01
C ALA A 25 -11.36 4.84 -3.38
N ASP A 26 -12.33 3.97 -3.47
CA ASP A 26 -13.66 4.20 -2.91
C ASP A 26 -13.58 4.32 -1.38
N VAL A 27 -12.81 3.44 -0.75
CA VAL A 27 -12.58 3.47 0.70
C VAL A 27 -11.82 4.75 1.10
N TYR A 28 -10.79 5.12 0.35
CA TYR A 28 -10.00 6.31 0.61
C TYR A 28 -10.84 7.59 0.51
N VAL A 29 -11.62 7.74 -0.57
CA VAL A 29 -12.53 8.89 -0.76
C VAL A 29 -13.54 8.98 0.38
N ALA A 30 -14.13 7.86 0.78
CA ALA A 30 -15.07 7.85 1.90
C ALA A 30 -14.39 8.28 3.21
N ALA A 31 -13.19 7.79 3.49
CA ALA A 31 -12.43 8.10 4.69
C ALA A 31 -12.05 9.59 4.76
N VAL A 32 -11.47 10.16 3.71
CA VAL A 32 -11.04 11.56 3.72
C VAL A 32 -12.23 12.52 3.81
N LYS A 33 -13.35 12.20 3.15
CA LYS A 33 -14.61 12.98 3.29
C LYS A 33 -15.16 12.94 4.70
N ALA A 34 -15.10 11.79 5.37
CA ALA A 34 -15.53 11.66 6.76
C ALA A 34 -14.70 12.53 7.72
N HIS A 35 -13.45 12.85 7.36
CA HIS A 35 -12.57 13.76 8.08
C HIS A 35 -12.65 15.23 7.60
N GLY A 36 -13.64 15.58 6.78
CA GLY A 36 -13.88 16.94 6.32
C GLY A 36 -12.90 17.43 5.24
N ILE A 37 -12.25 16.52 4.54
CA ILE A 37 -11.35 16.83 3.43
C ILE A 37 -12.17 16.79 2.13
N SER A 38 -12.07 17.85 1.33
CA SER A 38 -12.73 17.92 0.02
C SER A 38 -11.97 17.12 -1.01
N VAL A 39 -12.72 16.37 -1.82
CA VAL A 39 -12.21 15.63 -2.98
C VAL A 39 -12.57 16.40 -4.23
N THR A 40 -11.59 16.90 -4.97
CA THR A 40 -11.82 17.74 -6.15
C THR A 40 -12.14 16.93 -7.40
N THR A 41 -11.38 15.83 -7.61
CA THR A 41 -11.61 14.91 -8.72
C THR A 41 -11.17 13.50 -8.39
N VAL A 42 -11.61 12.58 -9.20
CA VAL A 42 -11.24 11.15 -9.15
C VAL A 42 -11.00 10.71 -10.59
N THR A 43 -9.78 10.32 -10.92
CA THR A 43 -9.40 9.78 -12.23
C THR A 43 -8.93 8.34 -12.09
N ALA A 44 -8.99 7.59 -13.16
CA ALA A 44 -8.39 6.28 -13.27
C ALA A 44 -7.49 6.25 -14.50
N HIS A 45 -6.36 5.58 -14.41
CA HIS A 45 -5.45 5.37 -15.53
C HIS A 45 -5.37 3.91 -15.92
N GLU A 46 -5.12 3.68 -17.19
CA GLU A 46 -4.77 2.35 -17.70
C GLU A 46 -3.26 2.16 -17.55
N GLU A 47 -2.86 0.96 -17.14
CA GLU A 47 -1.46 0.59 -17.08
C GLU A 47 -0.85 0.39 -18.48
N GLY A 48 0.47 0.57 -18.58
CA GLY A 48 1.23 0.27 -19.80
C GLY A 48 1.11 1.30 -20.91
N LYS A 49 0.59 2.49 -20.64
CA LYS A 49 0.66 3.60 -21.59
C LYS A 49 2.08 4.15 -21.66
N GLY A 50 2.47 4.66 -22.84
CA GLY A 50 3.74 5.35 -23.02
C GLY A 50 3.78 6.79 -22.49
N ASP A 51 2.61 7.38 -22.19
CA ASP A 51 2.47 8.76 -21.71
C ASP A 51 1.22 8.92 -20.86
N TYR A 52 1.32 9.70 -19.78
CA TYR A 52 0.27 10.03 -18.83
C TYR A 52 0.00 11.54 -18.72
N GLY A 53 0.45 12.32 -19.68
CA GLY A 53 0.29 13.78 -19.70
C GLY A 53 -1.17 14.24 -19.65
N ALA A 54 -2.08 13.50 -20.27
CA ALA A 54 -3.51 13.81 -20.25
C ALA A 54 -4.13 13.62 -18.86
N GLU A 55 -3.74 12.57 -18.15
CA GLU A 55 -4.14 12.30 -16.78
C GLU A 55 -3.61 13.39 -15.84
N VAL A 56 -2.34 13.72 -15.94
CA VAL A 56 -1.71 14.80 -15.16
C VAL A 56 -2.38 16.15 -15.43
N ALA A 57 -2.67 16.49 -16.69
CA ALA A 57 -3.37 17.73 -17.05
C ALA A 57 -4.79 17.79 -16.46
N THR A 58 -5.49 16.66 -16.44
CA THR A 58 -6.82 16.56 -15.83
C THR A 58 -6.76 16.80 -14.32
N LEU A 59 -5.80 16.16 -13.63
CA LEU A 59 -5.56 16.32 -12.21
C LEU A 59 -5.16 17.77 -11.88
N ALA A 60 -4.25 18.35 -12.64
CA ALA A 60 -3.82 19.74 -12.49
C ALA A 60 -4.99 20.73 -12.64
N SER A 61 -5.86 20.51 -13.63
CA SER A 61 -7.03 21.36 -13.88
C SER A 61 -8.07 21.31 -12.75
N ALA A 62 -8.17 20.17 -12.05
CA ALA A 62 -9.06 20.03 -10.91
C ALA A 62 -8.53 20.72 -9.64
N GLY A 63 -7.22 20.96 -9.57
CA GLY A 63 -6.53 21.62 -8.46
C GLY A 63 -6.61 20.85 -7.15
N GLY A 64 -5.88 21.31 -6.15
CA GLY A 64 -5.85 20.74 -4.80
C GLY A 64 -4.51 20.94 -4.11
N ASP A 65 -4.46 20.67 -2.80
CA ASP A 65 -3.24 20.84 -2.00
C ASP A 65 -2.34 19.58 -2.01
N ALA A 66 -2.88 18.43 -2.38
CA ALA A 66 -2.16 17.16 -2.46
C ALA A 66 -2.80 16.20 -3.45
N LEU A 67 -2.00 15.33 -4.05
CA LEU A 67 -2.43 14.26 -4.95
C LEU A 67 -2.27 12.89 -4.27
N ALA A 68 -3.37 12.13 -4.17
CA ALA A 68 -3.28 10.73 -3.79
C ALA A 68 -3.03 9.87 -5.04
N VAL A 69 -1.97 9.06 -5.01
CA VAL A 69 -1.63 8.12 -6.08
C VAL A 69 -1.79 6.69 -5.55
N LEU A 70 -2.82 6.01 -6.07
CA LEU A 70 -3.23 4.68 -5.62
C LEU A 70 -2.98 3.67 -6.75
N GLY A 71 -1.78 3.15 -6.82
CA GLY A 71 -1.34 2.29 -7.92
C GLY A 71 0.00 1.64 -7.62
N TYR A 72 0.78 1.45 -8.67
CA TYR A 72 2.09 0.82 -8.60
C TYR A 72 3.18 1.75 -9.15
N LEU A 73 4.28 1.87 -8.39
CA LEU A 73 5.38 2.79 -8.69
C LEU A 73 6.01 2.52 -10.07
N ASP A 74 6.31 1.25 -10.35
CA ASP A 74 7.02 0.83 -11.57
C ASP A 74 6.10 0.74 -12.81
N GLN A 75 4.84 1.14 -12.62
CA GLN A 75 3.86 1.28 -13.70
C GLN A 75 3.50 2.76 -13.90
N ALA A 76 2.22 3.08 -14.00
CA ALA A 76 1.78 4.45 -14.24
C ALA A 76 2.06 5.41 -13.07
N GLY A 77 2.01 4.91 -11.82
CA GLY A 77 2.08 5.76 -10.63
C GLY A 77 3.35 6.62 -10.57
N GLY A 78 4.51 6.05 -10.92
CA GLY A 78 5.76 6.80 -10.98
C GLY A 78 5.74 7.90 -12.04
N SER A 79 5.18 7.65 -13.21
CA SER A 79 5.09 8.63 -14.30
C SER A 79 4.12 9.79 -13.98
N ILE A 80 3.07 9.49 -13.20
CA ILE A 80 2.13 10.51 -12.73
C ILE A 80 2.76 11.43 -11.67
N ILE A 81 3.54 10.87 -10.74
CA ILE A 81 4.33 11.68 -9.81
C ILE A 81 5.29 12.58 -10.59
N GLU A 82 6.09 12.01 -11.51
CA GLU A 82 7.06 12.73 -12.32
C GLU A 82 6.41 13.87 -13.11
N GLY A 83 5.36 13.59 -13.88
CA GLY A 83 4.64 14.61 -14.63
C GLY A 83 4.00 15.69 -13.75
N SER A 84 3.57 15.33 -12.54
CA SER A 84 3.02 16.29 -11.58
C SER A 84 4.10 17.22 -11.00
N LEU A 85 5.29 16.69 -10.72
CA LEU A 85 6.45 17.47 -10.28
C LEU A 85 6.96 18.37 -11.41
N ASP A 86 7.13 17.83 -12.62
CA ASP A 86 7.63 18.57 -13.79
C ASP A 86 6.72 19.73 -14.20
N SER A 87 5.41 19.53 -14.13
CA SER A 87 4.43 20.58 -14.40
C SER A 87 4.25 21.56 -13.23
N GLY A 88 4.81 21.27 -12.05
CA GLY A 88 4.59 22.04 -10.84
C GLY A 88 3.15 22.00 -10.32
N SER A 89 2.35 21.02 -10.76
CA SER A 89 0.95 20.92 -10.39
C SER A 89 0.76 20.43 -8.95
N PHE A 90 1.61 19.49 -8.53
CA PHE A 90 1.60 18.94 -7.17
C PHE A 90 3.03 18.69 -6.68
N ASP A 91 3.26 18.93 -5.39
CA ASP A 91 4.51 18.67 -4.67
C ASP A 91 4.27 17.86 -3.38
N THR A 92 3.04 17.47 -3.15
CA THR A 92 2.61 16.72 -1.95
C THR A 92 1.79 15.53 -2.40
N PHE A 93 2.26 14.34 -2.07
CA PHE A 93 1.64 13.09 -2.48
C PHE A 93 1.21 12.25 -1.29
N VAL A 94 0.08 11.56 -1.45
CA VAL A 94 -0.37 10.49 -0.54
C VAL A 94 -0.31 9.19 -1.31
N LEU A 95 0.50 8.24 -0.84
CA LEU A 95 0.90 7.09 -1.59
C LEU A 95 0.31 5.81 -0.98
N SER A 96 -0.24 4.95 -1.83
CA SER A 96 -0.63 3.60 -1.44
C SER A 96 0.60 2.70 -1.28
N ASP A 97 0.37 1.53 -0.73
CA ASP A 97 1.38 0.50 -0.49
C ASP A 97 2.13 0.07 -1.76
N GLY A 98 1.44 -0.06 -2.90
CA GLY A 98 2.07 -0.38 -4.19
C GLY A 98 3.00 0.70 -4.74
N MET A 99 2.99 1.89 -4.15
CA MET A 99 3.88 2.99 -4.50
C MET A 99 5.16 3.03 -3.66
N ILE A 100 5.21 2.28 -2.55
CA ILE A 100 6.30 2.35 -1.56
C ILE A 100 7.34 1.27 -1.83
N GLY A 101 8.60 1.68 -1.96
CA GLY A 101 9.76 0.80 -2.15
C GLY A 101 11.03 1.63 -2.30
N ASP A 102 12.18 0.97 -2.34
CA ASP A 102 13.49 1.64 -2.45
C ASP A 102 13.57 2.49 -3.74
N SER A 103 13.04 1.99 -4.85
CA SER A 103 12.97 2.69 -6.13
C SER A 103 12.23 4.03 -6.06
N LEU A 104 11.30 4.22 -5.11
CA LEU A 104 10.61 5.50 -4.91
C LEU A 104 11.59 6.60 -4.45
N THR A 105 12.40 6.28 -3.44
CA THR A 105 13.38 7.23 -2.90
C THR A 105 14.57 7.42 -3.84
N ASP A 106 14.98 6.39 -4.56
CA ASP A 106 16.04 6.47 -5.56
C ASP A 106 15.63 7.38 -6.74
N ARG A 107 14.35 7.32 -7.16
CA ARG A 107 13.84 8.08 -8.29
C ARG A 107 13.53 9.55 -7.95
N PHE A 108 12.90 9.80 -6.82
CA PHE A 108 12.35 11.12 -6.49
C PHE A 108 13.05 11.81 -5.31
N GLY A 109 13.73 11.07 -4.46
CA GLY A 109 14.54 11.60 -3.36
C GLY A 109 13.81 12.64 -2.52
N LYS A 110 14.42 13.81 -2.41
CA LYS A 110 13.92 14.93 -1.60
C LYS A 110 12.66 15.62 -2.14
N ASP A 111 12.28 15.37 -3.39
CA ASP A 111 11.07 15.96 -3.97
C ASP A 111 9.80 15.39 -3.31
N LEU A 112 9.94 14.27 -2.60
CA LEU A 112 8.87 13.68 -1.78
C LEU A 112 8.87 14.07 -0.30
N ASN A 113 9.69 15.04 0.13
CA ASN A 113 9.80 15.43 1.54
C ASN A 113 8.48 15.90 2.19
N LYS A 114 7.49 16.29 1.39
CA LYS A 114 6.14 16.69 1.85
C LYS A 114 5.14 15.54 1.74
N SER A 115 5.57 14.41 1.20
CA SER A 115 4.70 13.29 0.87
C SER A 115 4.72 12.24 1.98
N PHE A 116 3.69 11.40 2.01
CA PHE A 116 3.58 10.29 2.95
C PHE A 116 2.79 9.14 2.34
N GLY A 117 3.01 7.95 2.86
CA GLY A 117 2.28 6.76 2.46
C GLY A 117 2.24 5.76 3.59
N SER A 118 1.57 4.65 3.36
CA SER A 118 1.45 3.57 4.33
C SER A 118 1.70 2.22 3.68
N LEU A 119 2.35 1.35 4.44
CA LEU A 119 2.55 -0.05 4.10
C LEU A 119 1.84 -0.93 5.13
N PRO A 120 1.31 -2.08 4.74
CA PRO A 120 1.04 -3.14 5.67
C PRO A 120 2.31 -3.53 6.41
N GLY A 121 2.19 -3.87 7.66
CA GLY A 121 3.34 -4.30 8.43
C GLY A 121 2.97 -4.80 9.82
N SER A 122 3.72 -5.76 10.29
CA SER A 122 3.60 -6.29 11.64
C SER A 122 4.48 -5.50 12.59
N THR A 123 3.98 -5.25 13.79
CA THR A 123 4.75 -4.63 14.87
C THR A 123 4.80 -5.54 16.10
N GLY A 124 5.75 -5.27 16.99
CA GLY A 124 5.85 -5.97 18.27
C GLY A 124 6.67 -7.27 18.22
N LYS A 125 6.37 -8.19 19.14
CA LYS A 125 7.20 -9.39 19.38
C LYS A 125 7.30 -10.31 18.16
N GLY A 126 6.24 -10.45 17.37
CA GLY A 126 6.22 -11.30 16.18
C GLY A 126 7.18 -10.80 15.11
N ALA A 127 7.15 -9.49 14.83
CA ALA A 127 8.06 -8.86 13.87
C ALA A 127 9.54 -9.01 14.26
N GLY A 128 9.86 -8.80 15.54
CA GLY A 128 11.22 -9.02 16.04
C GLY A 128 11.70 -10.47 15.88
N LYS A 129 10.85 -11.43 16.15
CA LYS A 129 11.16 -12.85 15.95
C LYS A 129 11.32 -13.22 14.47
N PHE A 130 10.48 -12.67 13.61
CA PHE A 130 10.66 -12.85 12.17
C PHE A 130 12.00 -12.29 11.69
N ALA A 131 12.40 -11.09 12.12
CA ALA A 131 13.70 -10.52 11.75
C ALA A 131 14.88 -11.39 12.18
N GLU A 132 14.83 -12.01 13.37
CA GLU A 132 15.83 -12.98 13.83
C GLU A 132 15.92 -14.20 12.90
N VAL A 133 14.76 -14.79 12.54
CA VAL A 133 14.68 -15.97 11.66
C VAL A 133 15.18 -15.65 10.25
N ALA A 134 14.72 -14.54 9.69
CA ALA A 134 15.14 -14.08 8.36
C ALA A 134 16.65 -13.86 8.29
N LYS A 135 17.22 -13.17 9.28
CA LYS A 135 18.65 -12.95 9.38
C LYS A 135 19.45 -14.26 9.47
N ALA A 136 18.97 -15.22 10.25
CA ALA A 136 19.60 -16.55 10.36
C ALA A 136 19.56 -17.31 9.02
N GLY A 137 18.52 -17.08 8.20
CA GLY A 137 18.39 -17.63 6.85
C GLY A 137 19.09 -16.82 5.76
N GLY A 138 19.76 -15.73 6.08
CA GLY A 138 20.42 -14.85 5.11
C GLY A 138 19.45 -14.02 4.26
N ILE A 139 18.22 -13.80 4.76
CA ILE A 139 17.17 -13.06 4.08
C ILE A 139 17.06 -11.66 4.66
N ASP A 140 17.00 -10.66 3.79
CA ASP A 140 16.68 -9.29 4.20
C ASP A 140 15.17 -9.20 4.52
N SER A 141 14.87 -8.82 5.76
CA SER A 141 13.50 -8.67 6.25
C SER A 141 12.99 -7.23 6.23
N SER A 142 13.76 -6.28 5.70
CA SER A 142 13.41 -4.86 5.67
C SER A 142 12.44 -4.48 4.54
N GLY A 143 12.36 -5.31 3.49
CA GLY A 143 11.48 -5.06 2.36
C GLY A 143 9.99 -5.16 2.70
N PRO A 144 9.13 -4.48 1.95
CA PRO A 144 7.68 -4.54 2.13
C PRO A 144 7.18 -5.99 1.96
N TYR A 145 6.15 -6.35 2.71
CA TYR A 145 5.47 -7.66 2.68
C TYR A 145 6.32 -8.89 3.06
N THR A 146 7.55 -8.74 3.49
CA THR A 146 8.41 -9.89 3.85
C THR A 146 7.84 -10.68 5.02
N GLY A 147 7.39 -10.00 6.08
CA GLY A 147 6.74 -10.59 7.23
C GLY A 147 5.41 -11.26 6.88
N GLU A 148 4.58 -10.59 6.11
CA GLU A 148 3.28 -11.07 5.66
C GLU A 148 3.41 -12.30 4.74
N SER A 149 4.43 -12.33 3.89
CA SER A 149 4.73 -13.50 3.05
C SER A 149 5.15 -14.71 3.88
N TYR A 150 5.96 -14.48 4.92
CA TYR A 150 6.31 -15.53 5.87
C TYR A 150 5.06 -16.05 6.61
N ASP A 151 4.21 -15.17 7.10
CA ASP A 151 2.99 -15.55 7.83
C ASP A 151 2.02 -16.30 6.92
N ALA A 152 1.88 -15.91 5.65
CA ALA A 152 1.06 -16.61 4.66
C ALA A 152 1.58 -18.05 4.43
N ALA A 153 2.89 -18.21 4.26
CA ALA A 153 3.49 -19.53 4.10
C ALA A 153 3.35 -20.40 5.35
N ALA A 154 3.49 -19.79 6.54
CA ALA A 154 3.30 -20.47 7.82
C ALA A 154 1.86 -20.94 8.01
N LEU A 155 0.86 -20.10 7.70
CA LEU A 155 -0.56 -20.47 7.77
C LEU A 155 -0.90 -21.64 6.86
N ILE A 156 -0.42 -21.62 5.62
CA ILE A 156 -0.62 -22.72 4.66
C ILE A 156 0.00 -24.02 5.22
N THR A 157 1.23 -23.94 5.71
CA THR A 157 1.95 -25.12 6.25
C THR A 157 1.24 -25.67 7.48
N LEU A 158 0.81 -24.83 8.39
CA LEU A 158 0.06 -25.23 9.59
C LEU A 158 -1.31 -25.84 9.24
N ALA A 159 -2.00 -25.30 8.24
CA ALA A 159 -3.27 -25.86 7.76
C ALA A 159 -3.08 -27.26 7.15
N MET A 160 -1.99 -27.46 6.38
CA MET A 160 -1.62 -28.77 5.85
C MET A 160 -1.30 -29.76 6.99
N GLN A 161 -0.55 -29.32 7.97
CA GLN A 161 -0.20 -30.13 9.14
C GLN A 161 -1.45 -30.53 9.95
N ALA A 162 -2.35 -29.58 10.20
CA ALA A 162 -3.59 -29.83 10.92
C ALA A 162 -4.51 -30.82 10.21
N GLY A 163 -4.61 -30.74 8.90
CA GLY A 163 -5.45 -31.64 8.11
C GLY A 163 -4.75 -32.93 7.61
N GLY A 164 -3.43 -33.07 7.83
CA GLY A 164 -2.64 -34.24 7.47
C GLY A 164 -2.40 -34.44 5.97
N LYS A 165 -2.74 -33.46 5.12
CA LYS A 165 -2.59 -33.51 3.66
C LYS A 165 -2.20 -32.15 3.08
N GLY A 166 -1.47 -32.17 1.92
CA GLY A 166 -1.01 -30.98 1.22
C GLY A 166 -1.90 -30.56 0.05
N ASP A 167 -3.17 -30.91 0.04
CA ASP A 167 -4.08 -30.54 -1.03
C ASP A 167 -4.88 -29.25 -0.72
N ARG A 168 -5.42 -28.63 -1.76
CA ARG A 168 -6.17 -27.36 -1.68
C ARG A 168 -7.39 -27.46 -0.74
N ALA A 169 -8.13 -28.56 -0.79
CA ALA A 169 -9.33 -28.75 0.04
C ALA A 169 -8.97 -28.79 1.52
N THR A 170 -7.88 -29.50 1.87
CA THR A 170 -7.36 -29.57 3.24
C THR A 170 -6.91 -28.21 3.74
N ILE A 171 -6.18 -27.42 2.94
CA ILE A 171 -5.75 -26.08 3.30
C ILE A 171 -6.97 -25.19 3.53
N GLN A 172 -7.93 -25.17 2.62
CA GLN A 172 -9.15 -24.37 2.73
C GLN A 172 -9.97 -24.70 3.97
N ALA A 173 -10.05 -26.00 4.33
CA ALA A 173 -10.82 -26.44 5.50
C ALA A 173 -10.17 -26.04 6.84
N ASN A 174 -8.85 -25.87 6.89
CA ASN A 174 -8.12 -25.69 8.15
C ASN A 174 -7.50 -24.31 8.35
N VAL A 175 -7.33 -23.50 7.27
CA VAL A 175 -6.56 -22.23 7.35
C VAL A 175 -7.16 -21.24 8.33
N MET A 176 -8.46 -21.15 8.43
CA MET A 176 -9.13 -20.23 9.36
C MET A 176 -9.00 -20.68 10.81
N ASP A 177 -9.03 -21.98 11.05
CA ASP A 177 -8.90 -22.54 12.40
C ASP A 177 -7.48 -22.35 12.94
N VAL A 178 -6.44 -22.53 12.11
CA VAL A 178 -5.06 -22.29 12.52
C VAL A 178 -4.72 -20.80 12.67
N ALA A 179 -5.44 -19.92 11.98
CA ALA A 179 -5.24 -18.47 12.03
C ALA A 179 -5.90 -17.82 13.25
N ASN A 180 -6.91 -18.46 13.86
CA ASN A 180 -7.77 -17.85 14.85
C ASN A 180 -7.76 -18.61 16.20
N ALA A 181 -8.24 -17.93 17.23
CA ALA A 181 -8.51 -18.56 18.53
C ALA A 181 -9.76 -19.49 18.45
N PRO A 182 -9.86 -20.52 19.28
CA PRO A 182 -8.98 -20.83 20.42
C PRO A 182 -7.70 -21.57 19.99
N GLY A 183 -6.59 -21.31 20.66
CA GLY A 183 -5.34 -22.03 20.39
C GLY A 183 -4.13 -21.38 21.08
N LYS A 184 -2.99 -22.05 20.95
CA LYS A 184 -1.72 -21.50 21.42
C LYS A 184 -1.17 -20.52 20.39
N LYS A 185 -0.93 -19.27 20.82
CA LYS A 185 -0.25 -18.29 19.98
C LYS A 185 1.21 -18.70 19.79
N ILE A 186 1.62 -18.89 18.56
CA ILE A 186 3.01 -19.17 18.16
C ILE A 186 3.63 -17.97 17.48
N TYR A 187 4.95 -17.95 17.39
CA TYR A 187 5.73 -16.88 16.78
C TYR A 187 6.75 -17.49 15.81
N PRO A 188 7.26 -16.69 14.85
CA PRO A 188 8.34 -17.14 13.97
C PRO A 188 9.50 -17.78 14.75
N GLY A 189 10.05 -18.89 14.23
CA GLY A 189 11.12 -19.64 14.86
C GLY A 189 10.72 -20.50 16.07
N ALA A 190 9.46 -20.55 16.43
CA ALA A 190 9.01 -21.47 17.48
C ALA A 190 9.06 -22.92 16.96
N VAL A 191 9.76 -23.80 17.68
CA VAL A 191 9.64 -25.25 17.52
C VAL A 191 8.45 -25.71 18.34
N SER A 192 7.57 -26.48 17.69
CA SER A 192 6.37 -27.07 18.32
C SER A 192 6.74 -28.24 19.20
#